data_27720a9ede0b637a5fd384bbbdc0fd4e
#
_entry.id   27720a9ede0b637a5fd384bbbdc0fd4e
#
_cell.length_a   1.000
_cell.length_b   1.000
_cell.length_c   1.000
_cell.angle_alpha   90.00
_cell.angle_beta   90.00
_cell.angle_gamma   90.00
#
_symmetry.space_group_name_H-M   'P 1'
#
loop_
_entity.id
_entity.type
_entity.pdbx_description
1 polymer ?
#
loop_
_entity_poly.entity_id
_entity_poly.type
_entity_poly.pdbx_seq_one_letter_code
_entity_poly.pdbx_strand_id
1 'polypeptide(L)'
;MINNSSPRVVMQRGLSLLELTVVIATLLALIAVLFVGALGWKRGSDRSACILTLRNMQVATRSYQNLYGYEYGGHPYADNGTQDIAEHLHSKGYIESATYERARGLKNCPSGGSYSCPVPNIFPPEGELYMKCSLANSDNHLPKSQAGW
;
A
#
# COMPACT_ATOMS: atom_id res chain seq x y z
N MET A 1 -62.81 -41.74 -25.50
CA MET A 1 -62.01 -41.46 -24.25
C MET A 1 -61.44 -40.05 -24.34
N ILE A 2 -62.07 -39.07 -23.72
CA ILE A 2 -61.67 -37.68 -23.76
C ILE A 2 -60.86 -37.44 -22.47
N ASN A 3 -59.58 -37.19 -22.62
CA ASN A 3 -58.67 -36.95 -21.53
C ASN A 3 -58.78 -35.48 -21.14
N ASN A 4 -59.45 -35.16 -20.07
CA ASN A 4 -59.70 -33.82 -19.56
C ASN A 4 -58.58 -33.45 -18.57
N SER A 5 -57.41 -32.98 -19.10
CA SER A 5 -56.31 -32.45 -18.27
C SER A 5 -56.58 -30.99 -17.95
N SER A 6 -57.09 -30.74 -16.75
CA SER A 6 -57.27 -29.40 -16.21
C SER A 6 -55.93 -28.72 -16.03
N PRO A 7 -55.74 -27.48 -16.53
CA PRO A 7 -54.51 -26.73 -16.28
C PRO A 7 -54.41 -26.33 -14.80
N ARG A 8 -53.34 -26.72 -14.13
CA ARG A 8 -53.03 -26.22 -12.77
C ARG A 8 -52.67 -24.72 -12.88
N VAL A 9 -53.58 -23.89 -12.41
CA VAL A 9 -53.29 -22.47 -12.22
C VAL A 9 -52.29 -22.34 -11.10
N VAL A 10 -51.04 -22.07 -11.46
CA VAL A 10 -50.00 -21.71 -10.52
C VAL A 10 -50.33 -20.29 -10.03
N MET A 11 -50.86 -20.20 -8.82
CA MET A 11 -51.16 -18.93 -8.17
C MET A 11 -49.81 -18.23 -7.85
N GLN A 12 -49.38 -17.31 -8.71
CA GLN A 12 -48.26 -16.44 -8.44
C GLN A 12 -48.66 -15.52 -7.28
N ARG A 13 -48.11 -15.81 -6.10
CA ARG A 13 -48.25 -14.92 -4.94
C ARG A 13 -47.37 -13.67 -5.22
N GLY A 14 -47.99 -12.54 -5.49
CA GLY A 14 -47.32 -11.24 -5.54
C GLY A 14 -46.71 -10.93 -4.18
N LEU A 15 -45.49 -10.42 -4.17
CA LEU A 15 -44.82 -9.93 -2.95
C LEU A 15 -45.67 -8.82 -2.31
N SER A 16 -45.94 -8.95 -1.02
CA SER A 16 -46.62 -7.91 -0.23
C SER A 16 -45.72 -6.68 -0.14
N LEU A 17 -46.28 -5.48 -0.14
CA LEU A 17 -45.56 -4.21 0.00
C LEU A 17 -44.71 -4.19 1.29
N LEU A 18 -45.21 -4.79 2.36
CA LEU A 18 -44.50 -4.95 3.63
C LEU A 18 -43.28 -5.87 3.48
N GLU A 19 -43.39 -6.97 2.75
CA GLU A 19 -42.29 -7.90 2.51
C GLU A 19 -41.17 -7.23 1.69
N LEU A 20 -41.55 -6.44 0.68
CA LEU A 20 -40.56 -5.66 -0.12
C LEU A 20 -39.84 -4.61 0.74
N THR A 21 -40.54 -3.88 1.60
CA THR A 21 -39.95 -2.85 2.46
C THR A 21 -38.97 -3.45 3.48
N VAL A 22 -39.28 -4.61 4.06
CA VAL A 22 -38.39 -5.32 4.99
C VAL A 22 -37.11 -5.79 4.27
N VAL A 23 -37.22 -6.32 3.05
CA VAL A 23 -36.05 -6.75 2.26
C VAL A 23 -35.15 -5.56 1.93
N ILE A 24 -35.74 -4.43 1.49
CA ILE A 24 -34.94 -3.23 1.21
C ILE A 24 -34.26 -2.71 2.48
N ALA A 25 -34.97 -2.66 3.60
CA ALA A 25 -34.40 -2.20 4.87
C ALA A 25 -33.25 -3.08 5.35
N THR A 26 -33.37 -4.40 5.23
CA THR A 26 -32.28 -5.33 5.61
C THR A 26 -31.07 -5.20 4.67
N LEU A 27 -31.29 -5.05 3.37
CA LEU A 27 -30.20 -4.83 2.40
C LEU A 27 -29.44 -3.52 2.69
N LEU A 28 -30.16 -2.43 2.96
CA LEU A 28 -29.54 -1.14 3.30
C LEU A 28 -28.73 -1.24 4.61
N ALA A 29 -29.23 -1.94 5.62
CA ALA A 29 -28.50 -2.17 6.86
C ALA A 29 -27.20 -2.97 6.63
N LEU A 30 -27.24 -4.03 5.83
CA LEU A 30 -26.06 -4.83 5.47
C LEU A 30 -25.03 -4.01 4.71
N ILE A 31 -25.46 -3.22 3.74
CA ILE A 31 -24.55 -2.33 2.97
C ILE A 31 -23.87 -1.34 3.91
N ALA A 32 -24.59 -0.71 4.83
CA ALA A 32 -24.02 0.24 5.78
C ALA A 32 -22.90 -0.38 6.63
N VAL A 33 -23.11 -1.61 7.15
CA VAL A 33 -22.08 -2.33 7.94
C VAL A 33 -20.85 -2.65 7.09
N LEU A 34 -21.04 -3.08 5.83
CA LEU A 34 -19.94 -3.39 4.92
C LEU A 34 -19.10 -2.15 4.60
N PHE A 35 -19.70 -0.98 4.41
CA PHE A 35 -18.96 0.27 4.15
C PHE A 35 -18.05 0.65 5.31
N VAL A 36 -18.54 0.58 6.55
CA VAL A 36 -17.72 0.90 7.74
C VAL A 36 -16.52 -0.05 7.86
N GLY A 37 -16.74 -1.36 7.64
CA GLY A 37 -15.68 -2.37 7.67
C GLY A 37 -14.63 -2.16 6.58
N ALA A 38 -15.03 -1.84 5.36
CA ALA A 38 -14.15 -1.63 4.23
C ALA A 38 -13.20 -0.42 4.42
N LEU A 39 -13.69 0.67 5.02
CA LEU A 39 -12.87 1.86 5.31
C LEU A 39 -11.75 1.57 6.32
N GLY A 40 -12.05 0.82 7.37
CA GLY A 40 -11.06 0.40 8.37
C GLY A 40 -9.97 -0.50 7.77
N TRP A 41 -10.38 -1.47 6.99
CA TRP A 41 -9.45 -2.39 6.32
C TRP A 41 -8.56 -1.68 5.30
N LYS A 42 -9.10 -0.75 4.52
CA LYS A 42 -8.34 0.03 3.54
C LYS A 42 -7.18 0.79 4.21
N ARG A 43 -7.42 1.48 5.33
CA ARG A 43 -6.37 2.21 6.06
C ARG A 43 -5.23 1.28 6.49
N GLY A 44 -5.56 0.09 7.01
CA GLY A 44 -4.56 -0.91 7.38
C GLY A 44 -3.73 -1.42 6.19
N SER A 45 -4.38 -1.66 5.05
CA SER A 45 -3.74 -2.07 3.81
C SER A 45 -2.80 -0.98 3.27
N ASP A 46 -3.25 0.26 3.20
CA ASP A 46 -2.48 1.40 2.70
C ASP A 46 -1.22 1.65 3.56
N ARG A 47 -1.37 1.54 4.89
CA ARG A 47 -0.26 1.61 5.84
C ARG A 47 0.76 0.49 5.61
N SER A 48 0.30 -0.75 5.46
CA SER A 48 1.18 -1.90 5.22
C SER A 48 1.94 -1.76 3.90
N ALA A 49 1.28 -1.28 2.85
CA ALA A 49 1.90 -1.01 1.55
C ALA A 49 2.98 0.09 1.65
N CYS A 50 2.73 1.14 2.44
CA CYS A 50 3.73 2.18 2.70
C CYS A 50 4.96 1.61 3.42
N ILE A 51 4.77 0.85 4.51
CA ILE A 51 5.86 0.22 5.26
C ILE A 51 6.67 -0.73 4.38
N LEU A 52 5.99 -1.51 3.52
CA LEU A 52 6.66 -2.39 2.56
C LEU A 52 7.54 -1.60 1.57
N THR A 53 7.06 -0.46 1.09
CA THR A 53 7.83 0.41 0.20
C THR A 53 9.11 0.92 0.90
N LEU A 54 9.00 1.37 2.16
CA LEU A 54 10.16 1.80 2.96
C LEU A 54 11.16 0.65 3.15
N ARG A 55 10.64 -0.55 3.44
CA ARG A 55 11.47 -1.75 3.60
C ARG A 55 12.20 -2.12 2.31
N ASN A 56 11.52 -2.15 1.19
CA ASN A 56 12.13 -2.48 -0.10
C ASN A 56 13.24 -1.50 -0.46
N MET A 57 13.02 -0.20 -0.23
CA MET A 57 14.04 0.82 -0.43
C MET A 57 15.25 0.60 0.48
N GLN A 58 15.01 0.30 1.76
CA GLN A 58 16.09 0.04 2.71
C GLN A 58 16.89 -1.21 2.35
N VAL A 59 16.23 -2.31 2.00
CA VAL A 59 16.89 -3.56 1.57
C VAL A 59 17.74 -3.32 0.33
N ALA A 60 17.24 -2.59 -0.65
CA ALA A 60 18.00 -2.23 -1.86
C ALA A 60 19.23 -1.38 -1.51
N THR A 61 19.07 -0.39 -0.62
CA THR A 61 20.18 0.46 -0.16
C THR A 61 21.27 -0.36 0.54
N ARG A 62 20.88 -1.29 1.45
CA ARG A 62 21.85 -2.16 2.14
C ARG A 62 22.50 -3.17 1.20
N SER A 63 21.74 -3.75 0.27
CA SER A 63 22.30 -4.67 -0.73
C SER A 63 23.34 -3.98 -1.60
N TYR A 64 23.05 -2.77 -2.04
CA TYR A 64 23.98 -1.95 -2.81
C TYR A 64 25.22 -1.58 -1.99
N GLN A 65 25.03 -1.12 -0.76
CA GLN A 65 26.11 -0.77 0.17
C GLN A 65 27.05 -1.96 0.40
N ASN A 66 26.51 -3.13 0.71
CA ASN A 66 27.30 -4.34 1.01
C ASN A 66 28.04 -4.87 -0.23
N LEU A 67 27.39 -4.84 -1.40
CA LEU A 67 27.99 -5.33 -2.64
C LEU A 67 29.18 -4.49 -3.07
N TYR A 68 29.14 -3.19 -2.89
CA TYR A 68 30.21 -2.26 -3.28
C TYR A 68 31.17 -1.90 -2.13
N GLY A 69 30.94 -2.44 -0.92
CA GLY A 69 31.79 -2.24 0.23
C GLY A 69 31.76 -0.81 0.80
N TYR A 70 30.64 -0.10 0.65
CA TYR A 70 30.49 1.22 1.24
C TYR A 70 30.26 1.14 2.74
N GLU A 71 30.89 2.03 3.49
CA GLU A 71 30.70 2.15 4.93
C GLU A 71 29.44 2.97 5.28
N TYR A 72 28.97 2.82 6.52
CA TYR A 72 27.91 3.67 7.08
C TYR A 72 28.40 5.14 7.14
N GLY A 73 27.53 6.06 6.74
CA GLY A 73 27.91 7.47 6.62
C GLY A 73 28.75 7.80 5.38
N GLY A 74 29.14 6.79 4.58
CA GLY A 74 29.87 6.97 3.34
C GLY A 74 28.98 7.44 2.20
N HIS A 75 29.65 7.84 1.11
CA HIS A 75 29.04 8.28 -0.14
C HIS A 75 29.28 7.24 -1.23
N PRO A 76 28.35 7.01 -2.16
CA PRO A 76 28.65 6.25 -3.36
C PRO A 76 29.66 7.01 -4.25
N TYR A 77 30.45 6.29 -5.06
CA TYR A 77 31.22 6.92 -6.11
C TYR A 77 30.29 7.67 -7.05
N ALA A 78 30.75 8.85 -7.52
CA ALA A 78 29.99 9.58 -8.54
C ALA A 78 29.93 8.74 -9.83
N ASP A 79 28.75 8.33 -10.21
CA ASP A 79 28.47 7.61 -11.45
C ASP A 79 27.48 8.48 -12.24
N ASN A 80 27.79 8.72 -13.52
CA ASN A 80 27.03 9.68 -14.34
C ASN A 80 26.91 11.10 -13.73
N GLY A 81 27.90 11.50 -12.90
CA GLY A 81 27.92 12.82 -12.27
C GLY A 81 27.03 12.99 -11.05
N THR A 82 26.39 11.91 -10.55
CA THR A 82 25.57 11.95 -9.35
C THR A 82 26.11 11.06 -8.23
N GLN A 83 25.83 11.43 -6.99
CA GLN A 83 26.03 10.61 -5.80
C GLN A 83 24.70 10.25 -5.13
N ASP A 84 23.56 10.50 -5.79
CA ASP A 84 22.24 10.15 -5.26
C ASP A 84 22.07 8.63 -5.26
N ILE A 85 21.90 8.06 -4.07
CA ILE A 85 21.77 6.61 -3.88
C ILE A 85 20.52 6.08 -4.61
N ALA A 86 19.39 6.80 -4.58
CA ALA A 86 18.18 6.38 -5.28
C ALA A 86 18.38 6.31 -6.79
N GLU A 87 19.12 7.25 -7.37
CA GLU A 87 19.51 7.24 -8.79
C GLU A 87 20.37 6.02 -9.13
N HIS A 88 21.38 5.73 -8.30
CA HIS A 88 22.24 4.54 -8.49
C HIS A 88 21.43 3.24 -8.39
N LEU A 89 20.55 3.14 -7.39
CA LEU A 89 19.71 1.95 -7.21
C LEU A 89 18.78 1.72 -8.41
N HIS A 90 18.22 2.80 -8.96
CA HIS A 90 17.36 2.72 -10.13
C HIS A 90 18.15 2.36 -11.39
N SER A 91 19.24 3.07 -11.68
CA SER A 91 20.07 2.84 -12.88
C SER A 91 20.69 1.45 -12.93
N LYS A 92 21.01 0.88 -11.77
CA LYS A 92 21.55 -0.48 -11.64
C LYS A 92 20.50 -1.58 -11.45
N GLY A 93 19.21 -1.24 -11.45
CA GLY A 93 18.13 -2.20 -11.39
C GLY A 93 17.81 -2.79 -10.01
N TYR A 94 18.31 -2.18 -8.91
CA TYR A 94 17.97 -2.60 -7.55
C TYR A 94 16.57 -2.22 -7.13
N ILE A 95 16.04 -1.15 -7.69
CA ILE A 95 14.66 -0.68 -7.48
C ILE A 95 13.96 -0.42 -8.80
N GLU A 96 12.67 -0.63 -8.83
CA GLU A 96 11.81 -0.30 -9.97
C GLU A 96 11.50 1.21 -10.06
N SER A 97 11.09 1.68 -11.24
CA SER A 97 10.75 3.09 -11.48
C SER A 97 9.70 3.63 -10.50
N ALA A 98 8.71 2.83 -10.11
CA ALA A 98 7.68 3.23 -9.16
C ALA A 98 8.25 3.53 -7.76
N THR A 99 9.24 2.77 -7.31
CA THR A 99 9.94 3.02 -6.03
C THR A 99 10.87 4.23 -6.13
N TYR A 100 11.56 4.39 -7.25
CA TYR A 100 12.38 5.56 -7.54
C TYR A 100 11.55 6.86 -7.53
N GLU A 101 10.41 6.89 -8.22
CA GLU A 101 9.51 8.05 -8.22
C GLU A 101 9.02 8.43 -6.82
N ARG A 102 8.76 7.41 -5.96
CA ARG A 102 8.44 7.65 -4.54
C ARG A 102 9.62 8.24 -3.77
N ALA A 103 10.83 7.72 -3.97
CA ALA A 103 12.04 8.23 -3.33
C ALA A 103 12.32 9.70 -3.71
N ARG A 104 11.97 10.10 -4.94
CA ARG A 104 12.05 11.48 -5.45
C ARG A 104 10.87 12.37 -5.00
N GLY A 105 9.91 11.84 -4.25
CA GLY A 105 8.73 12.59 -3.84
C GLY A 105 7.71 12.84 -4.95
N LEU A 106 7.83 12.20 -6.11
CA LEU A 106 6.92 12.34 -7.25
C LEU A 106 5.62 11.55 -7.09
N LYS A 107 5.62 10.55 -6.21
CA LYS A 107 4.44 9.75 -5.87
C LYS A 107 4.23 9.70 -4.37
N ASN A 108 2.99 9.87 -3.96
CA ASN A 108 2.59 9.84 -2.57
C ASN A 108 2.44 8.42 -2.01
N CYS A 109 2.46 8.33 -0.69
CA CYS A 109 2.03 7.16 0.06
C CYS A 109 0.54 6.86 -0.25
N PRO A 110 0.09 5.59 -0.26
CA PRO A 110 -1.31 5.24 -0.48
C PRO A 110 -2.31 5.94 0.46
N SER A 111 -1.89 6.30 1.68
CA SER A 111 -2.69 7.11 2.63
C SER A 111 -2.56 8.62 2.43
N GLY A 112 -1.94 9.09 1.34
CA GLY A 112 -1.82 10.52 1.00
C GLY A 112 -0.59 11.23 1.60
N GLY A 113 0.27 10.55 2.37
CA GLY A 113 1.53 11.11 2.85
C GLY A 113 2.58 11.21 1.73
N SER A 114 3.61 12.03 1.93
CA SER A 114 4.77 12.16 1.03
C SER A 114 5.94 11.31 1.50
N TYR A 115 6.75 10.85 0.54
CA TYR A 115 8.04 10.24 0.82
C TYR A 115 9.16 11.27 0.71
N SER A 116 10.20 11.09 1.51
CA SER A 116 11.41 11.92 1.45
C SER A 116 12.66 11.10 1.79
N CYS A 117 13.77 11.44 1.15
CA CYS A 117 15.10 10.95 1.47
C CYS A 117 15.89 12.14 2.03
N PRO A 118 16.00 12.29 3.36
CA PRO A 118 16.60 13.51 3.97
C PRO A 118 18.05 13.74 3.55
N VAL A 119 18.82 12.67 3.35
CA VAL A 119 20.21 12.71 2.93
C VAL A 119 20.39 11.73 1.78
N PRO A 120 20.16 12.16 0.53
CA PRO A 120 20.07 11.24 -0.61
C PRO A 120 21.43 10.63 -1.03
N ASN A 121 22.53 11.21 -0.60
CA ASN A 121 23.88 10.82 -0.99
C ASN A 121 24.70 10.18 0.13
N ILE A 122 24.10 9.87 1.28
CA ILE A 122 24.79 9.24 2.41
C ILE A 122 24.09 7.94 2.77
N PHE A 123 24.86 6.86 2.95
CA PHE A 123 24.35 5.60 3.45
C PHE A 123 23.96 5.72 4.93
N PRO A 124 22.70 5.50 5.30
CA PRO A 124 22.26 5.68 6.67
C PRO A 124 22.94 4.68 7.62
N PRO A 125 23.21 5.04 8.89
CA PRO A 125 23.67 4.10 9.91
C PRO A 125 22.64 2.99 10.17
N GLU A 126 23.08 1.94 10.86
CA GLU A 126 22.14 0.87 11.28
C GLU A 126 21.02 1.44 12.14
N GLY A 127 19.81 0.96 11.90
CA GLY A 127 18.62 1.43 12.62
C GLY A 127 18.01 2.71 12.06
N GLU A 128 18.62 3.35 11.06
CA GLU A 128 18.04 4.49 10.36
C GLU A 128 17.55 4.12 8.96
N LEU A 129 16.40 4.69 8.60
CA LEU A 129 15.79 4.50 7.28
C LEU A 129 16.34 5.53 6.30
N TYR A 130 16.73 5.05 5.11
CA TYR A 130 17.12 5.92 3.99
C TYR A 130 15.94 6.79 3.51
N MET A 131 14.75 6.22 3.43
CA MET A 131 13.52 6.89 3.00
C MET A 131 12.51 6.95 4.15
N LYS A 132 11.84 8.09 4.34
CA LYS A 132 10.85 8.32 5.39
C LYS A 132 9.51 8.69 4.78
N CYS A 133 8.42 8.41 5.50
CA CYS A 133 7.07 8.85 5.15
C CYS A 133 6.62 9.97 6.10
N SER A 134 5.94 11.00 5.60
CA SER A 134 5.43 12.10 6.42
C SER A 134 4.39 11.65 7.46
N LEU A 135 3.71 10.51 7.22
CA LEU A 135 2.74 9.90 8.16
C LEU A 135 3.40 8.96 9.17
N ALA A 136 4.74 8.96 9.25
CA ALA A 136 5.49 8.07 10.13
C ALA A 136 5.01 8.12 11.59
N ASN A 137 4.86 9.31 12.15
CA ASN A 137 4.47 9.52 13.54
C ASN A 137 2.97 9.71 13.75
N SER A 138 2.27 10.33 12.78
CA SER A 138 0.85 10.68 12.91
C SER A 138 -0.08 9.48 12.69
N ASP A 139 0.30 8.54 11.82
CA ASP A 139 -0.51 7.36 11.46
C ASP A 139 0.31 6.06 11.48
N ASN A 140 1.41 6.05 12.25
CA ASN A 140 2.29 4.89 12.44
C ASN A 140 2.79 4.25 11.13
N HIS A 141 3.13 5.04 10.11
CA HIS A 141 3.71 4.57 8.86
C HIS A 141 5.20 4.25 9.01
N LEU A 142 5.55 3.61 10.10
CA LEU A 142 6.90 3.12 10.42
C LEU A 142 6.87 1.61 10.69
N PRO A 143 7.93 0.88 10.34
CA PRO A 143 8.10 -0.49 10.81
C PRO A 143 8.24 -0.51 12.33
N LYS A 144 7.70 -1.57 12.97
CA LYS A 144 7.73 -1.73 14.44
C LYS A 144 9.14 -1.83 15.01
N SER A 145 10.09 -2.33 14.22
CA SER A 145 11.50 -2.42 14.56
C SER A 145 12.32 -2.05 13.34
N GLN A 146 13.38 -1.28 13.55
CA GLN A 146 14.37 -0.91 12.55
C GLN A 146 15.74 -1.52 12.87
N ALA A 147 15.82 -2.33 13.93
CA ALA A 147 17.04 -3.04 14.30
C ALA A 147 17.45 -4.00 13.17
N GLY A 148 18.67 -3.87 12.69
CA GLY A 148 19.21 -4.67 11.58
C GLY A 148 18.75 -4.24 10.18
N TRP A 149 18.25 -3.03 10.04
CA TRP A 149 17.84 -2.45 8.75
C TRP A 149 18.91 -1.53 8.19
#